data_31fe833ddf1fa68fae44af346105ea69
#
_entry.id   31fe833ddf1fa68fae44af346105ea69
#
_cell.length_a   1.000
_cell.length_b   1.000
_cell.length_c   1.000
_cell.angle_alpha   90.00
_cell.angle_beta   90.00
_cell.angle_gamma   90.00
#
_symmetry.space_group_name_H-M   'P 1'
#
loop_
_entity.id
_entity.type
_entity.pdbx_description
1 polymer ?
#
loop_
_entity_poly.entity_id
_entity_poly.type
_entity_poly.pdbx_seq_one_letter_code
_entity_poly.pdbx_strand_id
1 'polypeptide(L)'
;MARIWASEAVADGGSAGGRVPPEVQRITGYLRMSAVSGIGFAVLFGAALVLLREAPGLGVPDSAYTAFYRDGGGGVLVTIGLYVVPFAGIAFLWQLAATRAVLSASARAHQSPPEIPRLLQLASGVLFVAMLFAGSAAVGAIALLGSFSVDPLPSPEVARALAATGYGLLFVFGVRAAGMYMITTTTLARAVGLFPRWVAVVGYLAAAFLLVSTTFHPAILLVFPIWTVLVSVVLLVRAGSPNKPPSH
;
A
#
# COMPACT_ATOMS: atom_id res chain seq x y z
N MET A 1 -27.55 15.58 1.79
CA MET A 1 -26.76 16.80 2.11
C MET A 1 -26.42 17.66 0.90
N ALA A 2 -26.27 17.13 -0.31
CA ALA A 2 -26.09 17.95 -1.51
C ALA A 2 -27.23 18.96 -1.80
N ARG A 3 -28.44 18.75 -1.26
CA ARG A 3 -29.57 19.67 -1.45
C ARG A 3 -29.47 20.99 -0.66
N ILE A 4 -28.76 21.02 0.45
CA ILE A 4 -28.61 22.25 1.27
C ILE A 4 -27.70 23.24 0.54
N TRP A 5 -26.66 22.78 -0.12
CA TRP A 5 -25.73 23.62 -0.88
C TRP A 5 -26.26 24.06 -2.25
N ALA A 6 -27.17 23.29 -2.85
CA ALA A 6 -27.81 23.66 -4.11
C ALA A 6 -28.91 24.73 -3.95
N SER A 7 -29.53 24.86 -2.76
CA SER A 7 -30.60 25.82 -2.54
C SER A 7 -30.10 27.24 -2.27
N GLU A 8 -28.92 27.40 -1.67
CA GLU A 8 -28.31 28.72 -1.45
C GLU A 8 -27.69 29.31 -2.74
N ALA A 9 -27.21 28.46 -3.66
CA ALA A 9 -26.63 28.91 -4.92
C ALA A 9 -27.68 29.35 -5.96
N VAL A 10 -28.97 29.03 -5.76
CA VAL A 10 -30.07 29.44 -6.66
C VAL A 10 -30.67 30.81 -6.27
N ALA A 11 -30.37 31.32 -5.07
CA ALA A 11 -30.89 32.61 -4.59
C ALA A 11 -30.09 33.82 -5.13
N ASP A 12 -28.86 33.61 -5.63
CA ASP A 12 -28.07 34.68 -6.26
C ASP A 12 -28.17 34.56 -7.80
N GLY A 13 -29.15 35.24 -8.35
CA GLY A 13 -29.44 35.31 -9.80
C GLY A 13 -28.38 36.02 -10.63
N GLY A 14 -27.23 35.36 -10.78
CA GLY A 14 -26.16 35.81 -11.68
C GLY A 14 -25.67 34.63 -12.52
N SER A 15 -25.79 34.70 -13.84
CA SER A 15 -25.30 33.76 -14.86
C SER A 15 -23.76 33.59 -14.82
N ALA A 16 -23.25 32.98 -13.77
CA ALA A 16 -21.86 32.52 -13.68
C ALA A 16 -21.82 31.06 -14.14
N GLY A 17 -21.28 30.82 -15.33
CA GLY A 17 -21.03 29.49 -15.87
C GLY A 17 -20.42 28.58 -14.80
N GLY A 18 -21.02 27.42 -14.58
CA GLY A 18 -20.89 26.53 -13.46
C GLY A 18 -19.47 26.13 -13.07
N ARG A 19 -18.76 27.02 -12.40
CA ARG A 19 -17.46 26.70 -11.78
C ARG A 19 -17.73 25.80 -10.56
N VAL A 20 -17.17 24.58 -10.63
CA VAL A 20 -17.18 23.67 -9.47
C VAL A 20 -16.51 24.38 -8.28
N PRO A 21 -17.13 24.37 -7.09
CA PRO A 21 -16.56 25.00 -5.91
C PRO A 21 -15.11 24.50 -5.65
N PRO A 22 -14.20 25.39 -5.22
CA PRO A 22 -12.77 25.06 -5.08
C PRO A 22 -12.53 23.92 -4.08
N GLU A 23 -13.41 23.75 -3.10
CA GLU A 23 -13.35 22.65 -2.13
C GLU A 23 -13.65 21.29 -2.77
N VAL A 24 -14.65 21.20 -3.64
CA VAL A 24 -14.99 19.99 -4.40
C VAL A 24 -13.87 19.61 -5.35
N GLN A 25 -13.26 20.59 -6.02
CA GLN A 25 -12.10 20.35 -6.87
C GLN A 25 -10.91 19.79 -6.08
N ARG A 26 -10.65 20.31 -4.89
CA ARG A 26 -9.56 19.86 -4.02
C ARG A 26 -9.78 18.43 -3.55
N ILE A 27 -10.97 18.07 -3.10
CA ILE A 27 -11.32 16.71 -2.66
C ILE A 27 -11.18 15.74 -3.84
N THR A 28 -11.69 16.10 -5.03
CA THR A 28 -11.56 15.27 -6.24
C THR A 28 -10.09 15.06 -6.61
N GLY A 29 -9.25 16.10 -6.47
CA GLY A 29 -7.80 16.00 -6.67
C GLY A 29 -7.16 14.97 -5.72
N TYR A 30 -7.49 15.02 -4.43
CA TYR A 30 -6.96 14.05 -3.46
C TYR A 30 -7.46 12.62 -3.72
N LEU A 31 -8.71 12.43 -4.14
CA LEU A 31 -9.24 11.13 -4.52
C LEU A 31 -8.46 10.53 -5.69
N ARG A 32 -8.23 11.31 -6.74
CA ARG A 32 -7.44 10.88 -7.91
C ARG A 32 -6.00 10.58 -7.53
N MET A 33 -5.36 11.44 -6.74
CA MET A 33 -3.98 11.26 -6.30
C MET A 33 -3.84 9.97 -5.46
N SER A 34 -4.76 9.74 -4.51
CA SER A 34 -4.78 8.50 -3.72
C SER A 34 -4.94 7.26 -4.60
N ALA A 35 -5.81 7.33 -5.59
CA ALA A 35 -6.07 6.19 -6.48
C ALA A 35 -4.89 5.90 -7.41
N VAL A 36 -4.32 6.91 -8.05
CA VAL A 36 -3.18 6.74 -8.96
C VAL A 36 -1.95 6.23 -8.21
N SER A 37 -1.63 6.81 -7.05
CA SER A 37 -0.50 6.34 -6.23
C SER A 37 -0.73 4.94 -5.67
N GLY A 38 -1.96 4.56 -5.35
CA GLY A 38 -2.30 3.20 -4.91
C GLY A 38 -2.13 2.16 -6.01
N ILE A 39 -2.55 2.46 -7.23
CA ILE A 39 -2.30 1.59 -8.40
C ILE A 39 -0.78 1.51 -8.67
N GLY A 40 -0.09 2.66 -8.64
CA GLY A 40 1.36 2.72 -8.80
C GLY A 40 2.10 1.86 -7.76
N PHE A 41 1.69 1.95 -6.48
CA PHE A 41 2.20 1.06 -5.44
C PHE A 41 1.99 -0.41 -5.78
N ALA A 42 0.77 -0.82 -6.15
CA ALA A 42 0.46 -2.22 -6.42
C ALA A 42 1.28 -2.78 -7.59
N VAL A 43 1.47 -2.01 -8.65
CA VAL A 43 2.28 -2.39 -9.82
C VAL A 43 3.76 -2.51 -9.43
N LEU A 44 4.32 -1.50 -8.76
CA LEU A 44 5.73 -1.49 -8.37
C LEU A 44 6.03 -2.58 -7.33
N PHE A 45 5.12 -2.77 -6.35
CA PHE A 45 5.25 -3.83 -5.36
C PHE A 45 5.19 -5.21 -6.01
N GLY A 46 4.23 -5.43 -6.92
CA GLY A 46 4.13 -6.69 -7.67
C GLY A 46 5.37 -6.98 -8.50
N ALA A 47 5.90 -5.97 -9.21
CA ALA A 47 7.14 -6.08 -9.97
C ALA A 47 8.33 -6.43 -9.05
N ALA A 48 8.50 -5.69 -7.93
CA ALA A 48 9.53 -5.98 -6.95
C ALA A 48 9.42 -7.39 -6.38
N LEU A 49 8.20 -7.84 -6.06
CA LEU A 49 7.95 -9.19 -5.52
C LEU A 49 8.36 -10.28 -6.53
N VAL A 50 8.03 -10.11 -7.81
CA VAL A 50 8.41 -11.05 -8.87
C VAL A 50 9.93 -11.11 -8.99
N LEU A 51 10.62 -9.98 -9.01
CA LEU A 51 12.08 -9.91 -9.16
C LEU A 51 12.81 -10.44 -7.92
N LEU A 52 12.37 -10.10 -6.71
CA LEU A 52 12.97 -10.59 -5.47
C LEU A 52 12.70 -12.09 -5.24
N ARG A 53 11.64 -12.64 -5.82
CA ARG A 53 11.33 -14.08 -5.74
C ARG A 53 12.35 -14.96 -6.45
N GLU A 54 13.16 -14.42 -7.36
CA GLU A 54 14.25 -15.14 -8.02
C GLU A 54 15.37 -15.52 -7.02
N ALA A 55 15.46 -14.83 -5.87
CA ALA A 55 16.42 -15.18 -4.83
C ALA A 55 16.19 -16.61 -4.31
N PRO A 56 17.26 -17.37 -4.06
CA PRO A 56 17.17 -18.75 -3.58
C PRO A 56 16.36 -18.84 -2.29
N GLY A 57 15.38 -19.76 -2.25
CA GLY A 57 14.57 -20.02 -1.06
C GLY A 57 15.37 -20.66 0.08
N LEU A 58 14.85 -20.59 1.31
CA LEU A 58 15.55 -21.08 2.52
C LEU A 58 15.90 -22.58 2.49
N GLY A 59 15.14 -23.38 1.73
CA GLY A 59 15.30 -24.83 1.67
C GLY A 59 16.22 -25.35 0.57
N VAL A 60 16.84 -24.48 -0.24
CA VAL A 60 17.72 -24.95 -1.33
C VAL A 60 19.09 -25.38 -0.80
N PRO A 61 19.79 -26.36 -1.44
CA PRO A 61 21.12 -26.80 -1.02
C PRO A 61 22.18 -25.70 -1.22
N ASP A 62 23.31 -25.80 -0.49
CA ASP A 62 24.39 -24.82 -0.50
C ASP A 62 24.99 -24.59 -1.89
N SER A 63 25.09 -25.66 -2.68
CA SER A 63 25.56 -25.61 -4.06
C SER A 63 24.70 -24.70 -4.94
N ALA A 64 23.36 -24.74 -4.75
CA ALA A 64 22.43 -23.89 -5.50
C ALA A 64 22.56 -22.40 -5.11
N TYR A 65 22.77 -22.12 -3.81
CA TYR A 65 23.07 -20.76 -3.35
C TYR A 65 24.34 -20.23 -4.01
N THR A 66 25.41 -21.03 -3.96
CA THR A 66 26.70 -20.65 -4.47
C THR A 66 26.65 -20.43 -6.00
N ALA A 67 26.00 -21.33 -6.74
CA ALA A 67 25.83 -21.20 -8.19
C ALA A 67 25.03 -19.95 -8.56
N PHE A 68 23.90 -19.69 -7.89
CA PHE A 68 23.03 -18.56 -8.19
C PHE A 68 23.76 -17.20 -8.10
N TYR A 69 24.58 -17.01 -7.10
CA TYR A 69 25.26 -15.74 -6.89
C TYR A 69 26.62 -15.64 -7.61
N ARG A 70 27.30 -16.76 -7.90
CA ARG A 70 28.57 -16.77 -8.64
C ARG A 70 28.39 -16.59 -10.14
N ASP A 71 27.34 -17.20 -10.73
CA ASP A 71 27.11 -17.16 -12.17
C ASP A 71 26.53 -15.83 -12.68
N GLY A 72 26.35 -14.84 -11.76
CA GLY A 72 26.10 -13.43 -12.06
C GLY A 72 24.71 -13.08 -12.61
N GLY A 73 23.97 -14.02 -13.19
CA GLY A 73 22.69 -13.71 -13.85
C GLY A 73 21.51 -13.53 -12.87
N GLY A 74 21.41 -14.38 -11.86
CA GLY A 74 20.30 -14.35 -10.90
C GLY A 74 20.36 -13.16 -9.95
N GLY A 75 21.56 -12.78 -9.51
CA GLY A 75 21.76 -11.63 -8.61
C GLY A 75 21.31 -10.29 -9.21
N VAL A 76 21.42 -10.09 -10.52
CA VAL A 76 21.02 -8.85 -11.20
C VAL A 76 19.52 -8.59 -11.08
N LEU A 77 18.69 -9.59 -11.30
CA LEU A 77 17.23 -9.44 -11.16
C LEU A 77 16.81 -9.10 -9.73
N VAL A 78 17.40 -9.77 -8.75
CA VAL A 78 17.17 -9.47 -7.33
C VAL A 78 17.63 -8.05 -6.98
N THR A 79 18.76 -7.62 -7.51
CA THR A 79 19.27 -6.25 -7.32
C THR A 79 18.32 -5.22 -7.93
N ILE A 80 17.84 -5.44 -9.17
CA ILE A 80 16.83 -4.56 -9.79
C ILE A 80 15.57 -4.53 -8.94
N GLY A 81 15.09 -5.68 -8.47
CA GLY A 81 13.93 -5.78 -7.59
C GLY A 81 14.09 -4.93 -6.33
N LEU A 82 15.27 -4.97 -5.71
CA LEU A 82 15.59 -4.16 -4.54
C LEU A 82 15.56 -2.66 -4.84
N TYR A 83 16.02 -2.21 -6.00
CA TYR A 83 15.92 -0.80 -6.40
C TYR A 83 14.48 -0.35 -6.70
N VAL A 84 13.58 -1.25 -7.07
CA VAL A 84 12.15 -0.95 -7.30
C VAL A 84 11.39 -0.75 -5.99
N VAL A 85 11.77 -1.44 -4.91
CA VAL A 85 11.10 -1.39 -3.60
C VAL A 85 10.94 0.03 -3.04
N PRO A 86 11.95 0.90 -3.03
CA PRO A 86 11.81 2.28 -2.54
C PRO A 86 10.71 3.06 -3.27
N PHE A 87 10.61 2.90 -4.59
CA PHE A 87 9.56 3.57 -5.37
C PHE A 87 8.16 3.05 -5.03
N ALA A 88 8.03 1.74 -4.78
CA ALA A 88 6.78 1.18 -4.27
C ALA A 88 6.42 1.79 -2.90
N GLY A 89 7.38 1.87 -1.98
CA GLY A 89 7.18 2.49 -0.68
C GLY A 89 6.79 3.97 -0.77
N ILE A 90 7.46 4.74 -1.63
CA ILE A 90 7.13 6.15 -1.89
C ILE A 90 5.71 6.28 -2.45
N ALA A 91 5.34 5.48 -3.44
CA ALA A 91 3.99 5.49 -4.01
C ALA A 91 2.93 5.19 -2.93
N PHE A 92 3.20 4.24 -2.03
CA PHE A 92 2.32 3.95 -0.91
C PHE A 92 2.24 5.11 0.10
N LEU A 93 3.35 5.79 0.42
CA LEU A 93 3.34 6.97 1.29
C LEU A 93 2.52 8.12 0.69
N TRP A 94 2.58 8.33 -0.62
CA TRP A 94 1.71 9.28 -1.33
C TRP A 94 0.24 8.88 -1.23
N GLN A 95 -0.07 7.61 -1.41
CA GLN A 95 -1.44 7.10 -1.22
C GLN A 95 -1.91 7.31 0.21
N LEU A 96 -1.09 6.98 1.21
CA LEU A 96 -1.39 7.19 2.62
C LEU A 96 -1.69 8.67 2.90
N ALA A 97 -0.84 9.58 2.45
CA ALA A 97 -1.01 11.02 2.65
C ALA A 97 -2.29 11.54 1.97
N ALA A 98 -2.53 11.15 0.71
CA ALA A 98 -3.72 11.55 -0.04
C ALA A 98 -5.01 10.99 0.58
N THR A 99 -5.01 9.72 1.00
CA THR A 99 -6.15 9.10 1.69
C THR A 99 -6.48 9.85 2.98
N ARG A 100 -5.46 10.21 3.78
CA ARG A 100 -5.64 11.00 5.00
C ARG A 100 -6.20 12.39 4.70
N ALA A 101 -5.76 13.05 3.63
CA ALA A 101 -6.30 14.33 3.20
C ALA A 101 -7.79 14.24 2.84
N VAL A 102 -8.19 13.20 2.09
CA VAL A 102 -9.60 12.92 1.77
C VAL A 102 -10.42 12.70 3.04
N LEU A 103 -9.96 11.82 3.94
CA LEU A 103 -10.65 11.50 5.19
C LEU A 103 -10.80 12.74 6.07
N SER A 104 -9.79 13.59 6.14
CA SER A 104 -9.84 14.84 6.93
C SER A 104 -10.78 15.88 6.32
N ALA A 105 -10.81 16.01 5.01
CA ALA A 105 -11.73 16.92 4.31
C ALA A 105 -13.21 16.44 4.49
N SER A 106 -13.45 15.14 4.35
CA SER A 106 -14.79 14.56 4.51
C SER A 106 -15.28 14.61 5.97
N ALA A 107 -14.39 14.54 6.94
CA ALA A 107 -14.72 14.59 8.36
C ALA A 107 -15.17 15.98 8.85
N ARG A 108 -14.73 17.06 8.18
CA ARG A 108 -15.19 18.43 8.51
C ARG A 108 -16.67 18.64 8.21
N ALA A 109 -17.22 17.88 7.26
CA ALA A 109 -18.65 17.89 6.92
C ALA A 109 -19.51 16.98 7.83
N HIS A 110 -18.89 16.10 8.62
CA HIS A 110 -19.52 15.13 9.51
C HIS A 110 -18.78 15.17 10.85
N GLN A 111 -19.35 14.62 11.92
CA GLN A 111 -18.65 14.55 13.23
C GLN A 111 -17.23 13.99 13.06
N SER A 112 -16.25 14.67 13.67
CA SER A 112 -14.83 14.30 13.57
C SER A 112 -14.63 12.84 13.99
N PRO A 113 -14.06 11.99 13.13
CA PRO A 113 -13.74 10.62 13.51
C PRO A 113 -12.75 10.62 14.69
N PRO A 114 -12.79 9.59 15.55
CA PRO A 114 -11.92 9.50 16.72
C PRO A 114 -10.44 9.57 16.33
N GLU A 115 -9.63 10.22 17.15
CA GLU A 115 -8.20 10.47 16.88
C GLU A 115 -7.37 9.18 16.85
N ILE A 116 -7.71 8.21 17.70
CA ILE A 116 -6.97 6.94 17.84
C ILE A 116 -6.90 6.18 16.51
N PRO A 117 -7.99 5.90 15.77
CA PRO A 117 -7.89 5.25 14.46
C PRO A 117 -7.06 6.02 13.43
N ARG A 118 -7.05 7.35 13.49
CA ARG A 118 -6.21 8.18 12.61
C ARG A 118 -4.72 8.01 12.90
N LEU A 119 -4.35 7.98 14.17
CA LEU A 119 -2.97 7.73 14.59
C LEU A 119 -2.52 6.32 14.21
N LEU A 120 -3.35 5.32 14.50
CA LEU A 120 -3.07 3.93 14.16
C LEU A 120 -2.95 3.70 12.64
N GLN A 121 -3.76 4.39 11.82
CA GLN A 121 -3.63 4.35 10.37
C GLN A 121 -2.25 4.85 9.91
N LEU A 122 -1.80 5.98 10.44
CA LEU A 122 -0.50 6.53 10.09
C LEU A 122 0.63 5.61 10.56
N ALA A 123 0.60 5.22 11.84
CA ALA A 123 1.64 4.39 12.44
C ALA A 123 1.78 3.04 11.72
N SER A 124 0.66 2.37 11.45
CA SER A 124 0.68 1.08 10.75
C SER A 124 1.13 1.20 9.29
N GLY A 125 0.74 2.28 8.59
CA GLY A 125 1.20 2.53 7.23
C GLY A 125 2.71 2.81 7.16
N VAL A 126 3.25 3.63 8.06
CA VAL A 126 4.69 3.90 8.15
C VAL A 126 5.46 2.65 8.56
N LEU A 127 4.93 1.89 9.55
CA LEU A 127 5.53 0.63 9.98
C LEU A 127 5.58 -0.39 8.83
N PHE A 128 4.52 -0.48 8.02
CA PHE A 128 4.53 -1.33 6.83
C PHE A 128 5.67 -0.98 5.88
N VAL A 129 5.86 0.31 5.56
CA VAL A 129 6.96 0.76 4.68
C VAL A 129 8.32 0.47 5.29
N ALA A 130 8.49 0.69 6.59
CA ALA A 130 9.73 0.37 7.30
C ALA A 130 10.06 -1.14 7.22
N MET A 131 9.07 -2.01 7.45
CA MET A 131 9.24 -3.46 7.33
C MET A 131 9.48 -3.89 5.88
N LEU A 132 8.83 -3.24 4.92
CA LEU A 132 9.06 -3.48 3.49
C LEU A 132 10.50 -3.16 3.11
N PHE A 133 11.04 -2.01 3.51
CA PHE A 133 12.41 -1.61 3.17
C PHE A 133 13.44 -2.48 3.88
N ALA A 134 13.31 -2.66 5.19
CA ALA A 134 14.25 -3.48 5.97
C ALA A 134 14.23 -4.95 5.55
N GLY A 135 13.03 -5.51 5.33
CA GLY A 135 12.87 -6.89 4.90
C GLY A 135 13.43 -7.14 3.50
N SER A 136 13.15 -6.24 2.55
CA SER A 136 13.68 -6.34 1.19
C SER A 136 15.19 -6.15 1.15
N ALA A 137 15.74 -5.23 1.95
CA ALA A 137 17.19 -5.04 2.08
C ALA A 137 17.87 -6.30 2.60
N ALA A 138 17.28 -6.98 3.60
CA ALA A 138 17.82 -8.21 4.13
C ALA A 138 17.76 -9.36 3.10
N VAL A 139 16.67 -9.51 2.35
CA VAL A 139 16.56 -10.51 1.27
C VAL A 139 17.55 -10.24 0.14
N GLY A 140 17.71 -8.97 -0.25
CA GLY A 140 18.59 -8.57 -1.36
C GLY A 140 20.05 -8.37 -0.99
N ALA A 141 20.43 -8.49 0.29
CA ALA A 141 21.76 -8.14 0.79
C ALA A 141 22.91 -8.87 0.06
N ILE A 142 22.72 -10.16 -0.22
CA ILE A 142 23.76 -10.97 -0.90
C ILE A 142 23.90 -10.58 -2.38
N ALA A 143 22.79 -10.27 -3.04
CA ALA A 143 22.82 -9.80 -4.43
C ALA A 143 23.53 -8.45 -4.54
N LEU A 144 23.29 -7.53 -3.61
CA LEU A 144 24.03 -6.27 -3.52
C LEU A 144 25.54 -6.51 -3.28
N LEU A 145 25.87 -7.39 -2.35
CA LEU A 145 27.27 -7.68 -2.04
C LEU A 145 27.98 -8.22 -3.28
N GLY A 146 27.38 -9.18 -3.99
CA GLY A 146 27.94 -9.72 -5.23
C GLY A 146 28.05 -8.70 -6.37
N SER A 147 27.25 -7.62 -6.34
CA SER A 147 27.31 -6.57 -7.37
C SER A 147 28.35 -5.49 -7.09
N PHE A 148 28.72 -5.26 -5.82
CA PHE A 148 29.55 -4.12 -5.40
C PHE A 148 30.82 -4.51 -4.65
N SER A 149 31.00 -5.77 -4.24
CA SER A 149 32.21 -6.24 -3.55
C SER A 149 33.06 -7.10 -4.47
N VAL A 150 34.39 -6.95 -4.35
CA VAL A 150 35.41 -7.84 -4.94
C VAL A 150 35.76 -8.99 -4.00
N ASP A 151 35.29 -8.94 -2.75
CA ASP A 151 35.54 -9.96 -1.74
C ASP A 151 34.74 -11.24 -2.00
N PRO A 152 35.16 -12.40 -1.51
CA PRO A 152 34.41 -13.62 -1.63
C PRO A 152 33.03 -13.48 -0.97
N LEU A 153 32.00 -14.02 -1.62
CA LEU A 153 30.64 -14.04 -1.08
C LEU A 153 30.61 -14.75 0.29
N PRO A 154 29.74 -14.30 1.20
CA PRO A 154 29.58 -14.94 2.50
C PRO A 154 29.09 -16.38 2.35
N SER A 155 29.26 -17.17 3.42
CA SER A 155 28.79 -18.56 3.42
C SER A 155 27.28 -18.67 3.20
N PRO A 156 26.79 -19.80 2.64
CA PRO A 156 25.36 -20.02 2.44
C PRO A 156 24.53 -19.92 3.73
N GLU A 157 25.11 -20.22 4.89
CA GLU A 157 24.46 -20.08 6.19
C GLU A 157 24.15 -18.62 6.53
N VAL A 158 25.13 -17.72 6.30
CA VAL A 158 24.94 -16.27 6.51
C VAL A 158 23.88 -15.74 5.52
N ALA A 159 23.94 -16.18 4.26
CA ALA A 159 22.95 -15.81 3.24
C ALA A 159 21.52 -16.22 3.65
N ARG A 160 21.35 -17.45 4.15
CA ARG A 160 20.04 -17.92 4.66
C ARG A 160 19.58 -17.17 5.90
N ALA A 161 20.48 -16.86 6.83
CA ALA A 161 20.14 -16.09 8.02
C ALA A 161 19.59 -14.70 7.66
N LEU A 162 20.22 -14.01 6.70
CA LEU A 162 19.74 -12.73 6.19
C LEU A 162 18.39 -12.86 5.47
N ALA A 163 18.23 -13.87 4.61
CA ALA A 163 16.97 -14.12 3.92
C ALA A 163 15.85 -14.46 4.92
N ALA A 164 16.12 -15.29 5.94
CA ALA A 164 15.15 -15.62 6.99
C ALA A 164 14.75 -14.38 7.81
N THR A 165 15.70 -13.49 8.12
CA THR A 165 15.42 -12.21 8.76
C THR A 165 14.50 -11.35 7.89
N GLY A 166 14.80 -11.22 6.60
CA GLY A 166 13.98 -10.48 5.65
C GLY A 166 12.57 -11.05 5.53
N TYR A 167 12.43 -12.37 5.44
CA TYR A 167 11.12 -13.03 5.43
C TYR A 167 10.36 -12.80 6.73
N GLY A 168 11.01 -12.85 7.89
CA GLY A 168 10.41 -12.49 9.17
C GLY A 168 9.86 -11.06 9.16
N LEU A 169 10.64 -10.11 8.69
CA LEU A 169 10.22 -8.70 8.59
C LEU A 169 9.03 -8.51 7.64
N LEU A 170 9.01 -9.20 6.50
CA LEU A 170 7.93 -9.08 5.51
C LEU A 170 6.67 -9.86 5.92
N PHE A 171 6.81 -11.17 6.18
CA PHE A 171 5.67 -12.07 6.39
C PHE A 171 5.11 -12.04 7.80
N VAL A 172 5.94 -11.70 8.81
CA VAL A 172 5.46 -11.61 10.20
C VAL A 172 5.07 -10.18 10.55
N PHE A 173 5.95 -9.24 10.43
CA PHE A 173 5.70 -7.86 10.87
C PHE A 173 5.01 -7.01 9.81
N GLY A 174 5.48 -7.04 8.56
CA GLY A 174 4.94 -6.25 7.46
C GLY A 174 3.48 -6.57 7.15
N VAL A 175 3.15 -7.86 7.08
CA VAL A 175 1.78 -8.33 6.82
C VAL A 175 0.81 -7.88 7.93
N ARG A 176 1.22 -7.90 9.22
CA ARG A 176 0.39 -7.41 10.34
C ARG A 176 0.23 -5.91 10.31
N ALA A 177 1.28 -5.18 9.99
CA ALA A 177 1.20 -3.73 9.81
C ALA A 177 0.23 -3.36 8.67
N ALA A 178 0.29 -4.07 7.53
CA ALA A 178 -0.66 -3.92 6.43
C ALA A 178 -2.10 -4.22 6.86
N GLY A 179 -2.33 -5.33 7.57
CA GLY A 179 -3.65 -5.69 8.11
C GLY A 179 -4.22 -4.61 9.03
N MET A 180 -3.40 -4.06 9.94
CA MET A 180 -3.82 -2.97 10.82
C MET A 180 -4.14 -1.68 10.05
N TYR A 181 -3.34 -1.35 9.02
CA TYR A 181 -3.61 -0.23 8.12
C TYR A 181 -4.95 -0.41 7.39
N MET A 182 -5.24 -1.62 6.90
CA MET A 182 -6.51 -1.94 6.22
C MET A 182 -7.71 -1.76 7.15
N ILE A 183 -7.66 -2.27 8.39
CA ILE A 183 -8.75 -2.11 9.37
C ILE A 183 -9.00 -0.64 9.64
N THR A 184 -7.97 0.10 9.99
CA THR A 184 -8.09 1.51 10.39
C THR A 184 -8.56 2.38 9.22
N THR A 185 -8.04 2.15 8.01
CA THR A 185 -8.49 2.87 6.80
C THR A 185 -9.93 2.54 6.47
N THR A 186 -10.32 1.26 6.53
CA THR A 186 -11.70 0.82 6.28
C THR A 186 -12.68 1.44 7.28
N THR A 187 -12.31 1.45 8.56
CA THR A 187 -13.13 2.06 9.63
C THR A 187 -13.34 3.55 9.40
N LEU A 188 -12.25 4.28 9.15
CA LEU A 188 -12.31 5.73 8.90
C LEU A 188 -13.10 6.06 7.63
N ALA A 189 -12.83 5.35 6.53
CA ALA A 189 -13.49 5.58 5.25
C ALA A 189 -15.00 5.26 5.32
N ARG A 190 -15.38 4.25 6.11
CA ARG A 190 -16.78 3.93 6.36
C ARG A 190 -17.48 5.00 7.21
N ALA A 191 -16.83 5.49 8.25
CA ALA A 191 -17.37 6.54 9.13
C ALA A 191 -17.73 7.83 8.36
N VAL A 192 -16.95 8.17 7.33
CA VAL A 192 -17.22 9.33 6.46
C VAL A 192 -18.01 8.98 5.19
N GLY A 193 -18.56 7.77 5.08
CA GLY A 193 -19.39 7.34 3.94
C GLY A 193 -18.60 7.12 2.63
N LEU A 194 -17.27 7.05 2.68
CA LEU A 194 -16.41 6.84 1.50
C LEU A 194 -16.48 5.41 0.98
N PHE A 195 -16.65 4.40 1.82
CA PHE A 195 -16.71 3.01 1.39
C PHE A 195 -18.14 2.47 1.45
N PRO A 196 -18.63 1.83 0.37
CA PRO A 196 -19.86 1.06 0.43
C PRO A 196 -19.68 -0.15 1.37
N ARG A 197 -20.80 -0.70 1.86
CA ARG A 197 -20.78 -1.79 2.86
C ARG A 197 -19.94 -2.99 2.43
N TRP A 198 -20.06 -3.40 1.14
CA TRP A 198 -19.35 -4.55 0.61
C TRP A 198 -17.82 -4.35 0.60
N VAL A 199 -17.33 -3.14 0.25
CA VAL A 199 -15.87 -2.82 0.31
C VAL A 199 -15.37 -2.90 1.74
N ALA A 200 -16.17 -2.42 2.71
CA ALA A 200 -15.79 -2.49 4.11
C ALA A 200 -15.72 -3.95 4.60
N VAL A 201 -16.68 -4.79 4.22
CA VAL A 201 -16.66 -6.22 4.58
C VAL A 201 -15.44 -6.91 3.98
N VAL A 202 -15.16 -6.72 2.69
CA VAL A 202 -13.96 -7.27 2.03
C VAL A 202 -12.70 -6.78 2.73
N GLY A 203 -12.62 -5.47 3.06
CA GLY A 203 -11.48 -4.88 3.76
C GLY A 203 -11.23 -5.50 5.13
N TYR A 204 -12.28 -5.69 5.94
CA TYR A 204 -12.15 -6.34 7.25
C TYR A 204 -11.78 -7.82 7.16
N LEU A 205 -12.37 -8.57 6.23
CA LEU A 205 -12.05 -9.98 6.04
C LEU A 205 -10.60 -10.18 5.57
N ALA A 206 -10.17 -9.39 4.59
CA ALA A 206 -8.80 -9.43 4.10
C ALA A 206 -7.79 -9.02 5.19
N ALA A 207 -8.10 -7.99 5.97
CA ALA A 207 -7.27 -7.57 7.10
C ALA A 207 -7.20 -8.64 8.20
N ALA A 208 -8.34 -9.23 8.58
CA ALA A 208 -8.37 -10.32 9.55
C ALA A 208 -7.54 -11.52 9.07
N PHE A 209 -7.65 -11.86 7.79
CA PHE A 209 -6.81 -12.89 7.18
C PHE A 209 -5.31 -12.58 7.33
N LEU A 210 -4.88 -11.34 7.02
CA LEU A 210 -3.47 -10.95 7.18
C LEU A 210 -2.99 -10.97 8.63
N LEU A 211 -3.85 -10.63 9.59
CA LEU A 211 -3.49 -10.62 11.01
C LEU A 211 -3.31 -12.02 11.59
N VAL A 212 -4.14 -12.97 11.16
CA VAL A 212 -4.18 -14.33 11.72
C VAL A 212 -3.27 -15.30 10.94
N SER A 213 -3.02 -15.03 9.66
CA SER A 213 -2.24 -15.93 8.80
C SER A 213 -0.81 -16.11 9.29
N THR A 214 -0.37 -17.36 9.35
CA THR A 214 1.00 -17.77 9.72
C THR A 214 1.77 -18.36 8.54
N THR A 215 1.21 -18.31 7.34
CA THR A 215 1.86 -18.86 6.14
C THR A 215 2.96 -17.96 5.60
N PHE A 216 4.03 -18.57 5.13
CA PHE A 216 5.12 -17.91 4.39
C PHE A 216 4.95 -18.02 2.87
N HIS A 217 3.74 -18.36 2.39
CA HIS A 217 3.49 -18.43 0.96
C HIS A 217 3.46 -17.02 0.34
N PRO A 218 4.20 -16.76 -0.76
CA PRO A 218 4.31 -15.43 -1.36
C PRO A 218 2.98 -14.77 -1.73
N ALA A 219 1.94 -15.56 -2.02
CA ALA A 219 0.61 -15.04 -2.35
C ALA A 219 -0.01 -14.19 -1.23
N ILE A 220 0.39 -14.38 0.05
CA ILE A 220 -0.13 -13.54 1.15
C ILE A 220 0.28 -12.08 0.99
N LEU A 221 1.47 -11.82 0.42
CA LEU A 221 1.95 -10.47 0.18
C LEU A 221 1.12 -9.73 -0.88
N LEU A 222 0.38 -10.45 -1.74
CA LEU A 222 -0.48 -9.86 -2.77
C LEU A 222 -1.84 -9.40 -2.23
N VAL A 223 -2.27 -9.86 -1.07
CA VAL A 223 -3.57 -9.50 -0.48
C VAL A 223 -3.67 -7.98 -0.28
N PHE A 224 -2.63 -7.37 0.24
CA PHE A 224 -2.60 -5.93 0.51
C PHE A 224 -2.60 -5.08 -0.78
N PRO A 225 -1.72 -5.27 -1.77
CA PRO A 225 -1.78 -4.52 -3.03
C PRO A 225 -3.08 -4.77 -3.81
N ILE A 226 -3.66 -5.98 -3.79
CA ILE A 226 -4.97 -6.24 -4.41
C ILE A 226 -6.07 -5.41 -3.74
N TRP A 227 -6.11 -5.38 -2.41
CA TRP A 227 -7.04 -4.52 -1.68
C TRP A 227 -6.79 -3.03 -1.98
N THR A 228 -5.54 -2.62 -2.09
CA THR A 228 -5.16 -1.24 -2.46
C THR A 228 -5.69 -0.86 -3.85
N VAL A 229 -5.59 -1.76 -4.84
CA VAL A 229 -6.19 -1.55 -6.18
C VAL A 229 -7.72 -1.43 -6.08
N LEU A 230 -8.37 -2.32 -5.33
CA LEU A 230 -9.83 -2.25 -5.11
C LEU A 230 -10.24 -0.90 -4.55
N VAL A 231 -9.57 -0.43 -3.51
CA VAL A 231 -9.80 0.89 -2.90
C VAL A 231 -9.57 2.01 -3.93
N SER A 232 -8.49 1.94 -4.68
CA SER A 232 -8.14 2.92 -5.71
C SER A 232 -9.21 3.03 -6.78
N VAL A 233 -9.74 1.90 -7.26
CA VAL A 233 -10.84 1.87 -8.25
C VAL A 233 -12.10 2.51 -7.66
N VAL A 234 -12.46 2.18 -6.42
CA VAL A 234 -13.64 2.77 -5.74
C VAL A 234 -13.50 4.29 -5.62
N LEU A 235 -12.30 4.78 -5.27
CA LEU A 235 -12.04 6.21 -5.16
C LEU A 235 -12.09 6.91 -6.54
N LEU A 236 -11.59 6.28 -7.61
CA LEU A 236 -11.69 6.81 -8.98
C LEU A 236 -13.14 6.93 -9.46
N VAL A 237 -13.94 5.89 -9.25
CA VAL A 237 -15.36 5.91 -9.61
C VAL A 237 -16.10 7.04 -8.88
N ARG A 238 -15.78 7.25 -7.60
CA ARG A 238 -16.35 8.37 -6.83
C ARG A 238 -15.86 9.73 -7.29
N ALA A 239 -14.60 9.85 -7.69
CA ALA A 239 -14.05 11.08 -8.25
C ALA A 239 -14.70 11.46 -9.60
N GLY A 240 -15.16 10.48 -10.37
CA GLY A 240 -15.85 10.66 -11.65
C GLY A 240 -17.36 10.93 -11.54
N SER A 241 -17.96 10.70 -10.37
CA SER A 241 -19.41 10.86 -10.16
C SER A 241 -19.71 11.79 -8.98
N PRO A 242 -19.37 13.09 -9.06
CA PRO A 242 -19.54 14.02 -7.95
C PRO A 242 -21.00 14.28 -7.53
N ASN A 243 -21.98 13.87 -8.35
CA ASN A 243 -23.42 14.19 -8.18
C ASN A 243 -24.32 13.00 -7.84
N LYS A 244 -23.80 11.79 -7.56
CA LYS A 244 -24.67 10.67 -7.22
C LYS A 244 -24.77 10.54 -5.69
N PRO A 245 -25.98 10.77 -5.09
CA PRO A 245 -26.18 10.55 -3.66
C PRO A 245 -25.93 9.09 -3.31
N PRO A 246 -25.47 8.78 -2.08
CA PRO A 246 -25.30 7.41 -1.65
C PRO A 246 -26.62 6.66 -1.75
N SER A 247 -26.64 5.57 -2.51
CA SER A 247 -27.74 4.59 -2.47
C SER A 247 -27.74 3.94 -1.08
N HIS A 248 -28.83 4.12 -0.37
CA HIS A 248 -29.11 3.52 0.94
C HIS A 248 -29.21 2.01 0.87
#